data_1a48f047ec2ea068e0df055e6deab416
#
_entry.id   1a48f047ec2ea068e0df055e6deab416
#
_cell.length_a   1.000
_cell.length_b   1.000
_cell.length_c   1.000
_cell.angle_alpha   90.00
_cell.angle_beta   90.00
_cell.angle_gamma   90.00
#
_symmetry.space_group_name_H-M   'P 1'
#
loop_
_entity.id
_entity.type
_entity.pdbx_description
1 polymer ?
#
loop_
_entity_poly.entity_id
_entity_poly.type
_entity_poly.pdbx_seq_one_letter_code
_entity_poly.pdbx_strand_id
1 'polypeptide(L)'
;MESALVTKTDVMHQLAKDYVVKGLGAKNFDAIPYADDVVLRAPLCPGGSQNPLFGKENIRQQWWAPLPSLVGDVTFIDSYVNEEETSVTAEFHCQILQPVCVLRIIDRFKINEEGKIIEQENFFDPRPVTNP
;
A
#
# COMPACT_ATOMS: atom_id res chain seq x y z
N MET A 1 -8.14 -24.89 25.98
CA MET A 1 -7.66 -24.48 24.68
C MET A 1 -6.86 -23.19 24.82
N GLU A 2 -5.78 -23.11 24.16
CA GLU A 2 -5.08 -21.87 24.19
C GLU A 2 -5.06 -21.27 22.78
N SER A 3 -4.94 -19.96 22.71
CA SER A 3 -4.84 -19.30 21.44
C SER A 3 -3.48 -19.60 20.81
N ALA A 4 -3.47 -19.68 19.51
CA ALA A 4 -2.21 -19.80 18.79
C ALA A 4 -1.36 -18.55 19.03
N LEU A 5 -0.05 -18.72 19.10
CA LEU A 5 0.86 -17.61 19.19
C LEU A 5 0.86 -16.87 17.86
N VAL A 6 0.72 -15.54 17.93
CA VAL A 6 0.80 -14.70 16.76
C VAL A 6 2.27 -14.43 16.49
N THR A 7 2.74 -14.86 15.34
CA THR A 7 4.14 -14.66 14.94
C THR A 7 4.33 -13.29 14.28
N LYS A 8 5.58 -12.88 14.17
CA LYS A 8 5.91 -11.65 13.43
C LYS A 8 5.44 -11.75 11.99
N THR A 9 5.61 -12.91 11.36
CA THR A 9 5.14 -13.15 10.00
C THR A 9 3.64 -12.97 9.90
N ASP A 10 2.87 -13.50 10.87
CA ASP A 10 1.41 -13.33 10.87
C ASP A 10 1.01 -11.87 10.96
N VAL A 11 1.70 -11.10 11.80
CA VAL A 11 1.44 -9.66 11.96
C VAL A 11 1.72 -8.93 10.64
N MET A 12 2.79 -9.29 9.95
CA MET A 12 3.16 -8.66 8.69
C MET A 12 2.16 -8.98 7.58
N HIS A 13 1.69 -10.24 7.49
CA HIS A 13 0.63 -10.60 6.54
C HIS A 13 -0.65 -9.81 6.83
N GLN A 14 -1.00 -9.67 8.10
CA GLN A 14 -2.20 -8.94 8.49
C GLN A 14 -2.07 -7.45 8.15
N LEU A 15 -0.89 -6.88 8.33
CA LEU A 15 -0.63 -5.48 7.98
C LEU A 15 -0.86 -5.26 6.48
N ALA A 16 -0.34 -6.14 5.64
CA ALA A 16 -0.51 -6.03 4.19
C ALA A 16 -1.97 -6.12 3.81
N LYS A 17 -2.71 -7.08 4.38
CA LYS A 17 -4.13 -7.24 4.12
C LYS A 17 -4.92 -6.02 4.60
N ASP A 18 -4.61 -5.52 5.79
CA ASP A 18 -5.29 -4.35 6.35
C ASP A 18 -5.04 -3.09 5.52
N TYR A 19 -3.84 -2.93 4.98
CA TYR A 19 -3.57 -1.83 4.06
C TYR A 19 -4.55 -1.85 2.88
N VAL A 20 -4.72 -3.02 2.27
CA VAL A 20 -5.57 -3.17 1.10
C VAL A 20 -7.04 -2.99 1.47
N VAL A 21 -7.50 -3.67 2.53
CA VAL A 21 -8.92 -3.74 2.87
C VAL A 21 -9.36 -2.52 3.69
N LYS A 22 -8.63 -2.19 4.75
CA LYS A 22 -9.03 -1.14 5.69
C LYS A 22 -8.45 0.23 5.31
N GLY A 23 -7.27 0.24 4.71
CA GLY A 23 -6.65 1.47 4.26
C GLY A 23 -7.24 1.92 2.93
N LEU A 24 -6.80 1.26 1.86
CA LEU A 24 -7.20 1.66 0.50
C LEU A 24 -8.66 1.36 0.21
N GLY A 25 -9.11 0.15 0.52
CA GLY A 25 -10.48 -0.28 0.23
C GLY A 25 -11.53 0.51 0.99
N ALA A 26 -11.31 0.77 2.27
CA ALA A 26 -12.22 1.56 3.10
C ALA A 26 -11.92 3.06 3.02
N LYS A 27 -10.91 3.44 2.25
CA LYS A 27 -10.52 4.85 2.02
C LYS A 27 -10.19 5.56 3.32
N ASN A 28 -9.45 4.87 4.20
CA ASN A 28 -9.09 5.37 5.52
C ASN A 28 -7.57 5.43 5.66
N PHE A 29 -7.00 6.59 5.33
CA PHE A 29 -5.55 6.79 5.41
C PHE A 29 -5.02 6.55 6.83
N ASP A 30 -5.79 6.96 7.84
CA ASP A 30 -5.34 6.85 9.24
C ASP A 30 -5.30 5.41 9.75
N ALA A 31 -5.94 4.47 9.04
CA ALA A 31 -5.84 3.04 9.37
C ALA A 31 -4.51 2.43 8.93
N ILE A 32 -3.72 3.15 8.13
CA ILE A 32 -2.43 2.65 7.64
C ILE A 32 -1.34 3.04 8.64
N PRO A 33 -0.57 2.06 9.16
CA PRO A 33 0.43 2.35 10.20
C PRO A 33 1.73 2.92 9.63
N TYR A 34 1.65 4.07 8.99
CA TYR A 34 2.83 4.75 8.46
C TYR A 34 3.64 5.39 9.58
N ALA A 35 4.96 5.25 9.52
CA ALA A 35 5.87 6.05 10.33
C ALA A 35 5.81 7.51 9.83
N ASP A 36 6.13 8.47 10.70
CA ASP A 36 6.05 9.88 10.34
C ASP A 36 6.99 10.23 9.18
N ASP A 37 8.13 9.56 9.08
CA ASP A 37 9.15 9.80 8.06
C ASP A 37 9.11 8.78 6.92
N VAL A 38 7.97 8.13 6.70
CA VAL A 38 7.81 7.10 5.67
C VAL A 38 8.16 7.66 4.28
N VAL A 39 8.70 6.78 3.43
CA VAL A 39 9.04 7.10 2.03
C VAL A 39 8.12 6.30 1.11
N LEU A 40 7.53 6.98 0.14
CA LEU A 40 6.65 6.36 -0.85
C LEU A 40 7.22 6.51 -2.26
N ARG A 41 7.30 5.40 -2.99
CA ARG A 41 7.60 5.37 -4.42
C ARG A 41 6.40 4.79 -5.15
N ALA A 42 5.92 5.49 -6.17
CA ALA A 42 4.79 5.01 -6.95
C ALA A 42 4.86 5.56 -8.39
N PRO A 43 4.40 4.77 -9.39
CA PRO A 43 4.42 5.24 -10.77
C PRO A 43 3.61 6.51 -11.00
N LEU A 44 2.57 6.73 -10.20
CA LEU A 44 1.70 7.91 -10.33
C LEU A 44 2.07 9.05 -9.39
N CYS A 45 3.16 8.93 -8.63
CA CYS A 45 3.70 10.05 -7.89
C CYS A 45 4.26 11.11 -8.86
N PRO A 46 4.27 12.39 -8.47
CA PRO A 46 4.92 13.41 -9.29
C PRO A 46 6.37 13.03 -9.56
N GLY A 47 6.73 12.90 -10.84
CA GLY A 47 8.06 12.45 -11.25
C GLY A 47 8.26 10.95 -11.28
N GLY A 48 7.23 10.15 -10.95
CA GLY A 48 7.28 8.70 -11.03
C GLY A 48 8.01 8.04 -9.87
N SER A 49 8.28 6.74 -10.03
CA SER A 49 8.88 5.92 -8.95
C SER A 49 10.30 6.34 -8.56
N GLN A 50 10.99 7.04 -9.45
CA GLN A 50 12.35 7.50 -9.17
C GLN A 50 12.39 8.78 -8.32
N ASN A 51 11.23 9.36 -8.07
CA ASN A 51 11.12 10.62 -7.34
C ASN A 51 10.20 10.41 -6.12
N PRO A 52 10.71 9.82 -5.03
CA PRO A 52 9.88 9.45 -3.90
C PRO A 52 9.31 10.64 -3.15
N LEU A 53 8.17 10.42 -2.51
CA LEU A 53 7.61 11.37 -1.54
C LEU A 53 8.10 11.01 -0.15
N PHE A 54 8.45 12.02 0.64
CA PHE A 54 8.97 11.84 1.98
C PHE A 54 8.00 12.41 3.01
N GLY A 55 7.68 11.61 4.03
CA GLY A 55 6.87 12.05 5.14
C GLY A 55 5.40 11.73 5.00
N LYS A 56 4.79 11.33 6.11
CA LYS A 56 3.40 10.88 6.14
C LYS A 56 2.42 11.97 5.65
N GLU A 57 2.61 13.23 6.11
CA GLU A 57 1.71 14.30 5.73
C GLU A 57 1.85 14.68 4.26
N ASN A 58 3.07 14.64 3.73
CA ASN A 58 3.30 14.91 2.32
C ASN A 58 2.64 13.85 1.44
N ILE A 59 2.72 12.58 1.86
CA ILE A 59 2.07 11.47 1.18
C ILE A 59 0.56 11.65 1.22
N ARG A 60 0.00 12.06 2.37
CA ARG A 60 -1.43 12.33 2.51
C ARG A 60 -1.89 13.38 1.51
N GLN A 61 -1.14 14.46 1.38
CA GLN A 61 -1.53 15.60 0.55
C GLN A 61 -1.30 15.38 -0.94
N GLN A 62 -0.20 14.73 -1.32
CA GLN A 62 0.21 14.66 -2.72
C GLN A 62 -0.16 13.36 -3.41
N TRP A 63 -0.30 12.26 -2.66
CA TRP A 63 -0.59 10.96 -3.25
C TRP A 63 -1.98 10.45 -2.87
N TRP A 64 -2.30 10.51 -1.59
CA TRP A 64 -3.56 9.96 -1.09
C TRP A 64 -4.78 10.81 -1.43
N ALA A 65 -4.65 12.14 -1.38
CA ALA A 65 -5.80 13.06 -1.45
C ALA A 65 -6.77 12.74 -2.60
N PRO A 66 -6.33 12.44 -3.83
CA PRO A 66 -7.27 12.13 -4.92
C PRO A 66 -7.83 10.72 -4.88
N LEU A 67 -7.22 9.80 -4.13
CA LEU A 67 -7.57 8.38 -4.22
C LEU A 67 -9.00 8.05 -3.79
N PRO A 68 -9.54 8.64 -2.69
CA PRO A 68 -10.89 8.27 -2.28
C PRO A 68 -11.97 8.47 -3.34
N SER A 69 -11.79 9.43 -4.25
CA SER A 69 -12.76 9.66 -5.32
C SER A 69 -12.44 8.88 -6.59
N LEU A 70 -11.23 8.34 -6.73
CA LEU A 70 -10.79 7.63 -7.92
C LEU A 70 -10.84 6.11 -7.78
N VAL A 71 -10.70 5.60 -6.55
CA VAL A 71 -10.61 4.17 -6.29
C VAL A 71 -12.01 3.62 -6.03
N GLY A 72 -12.37 2.56 -6.77
CA GLY A 72 -13.59 1.80 -6.55
C GLY A 72 -13.32 0.60 -5.65
N ASP A 73 -13.73 -0.60 -6.11
CA ASP A 73 -13.51 -1.82 -5.36
C ASP A 73 -12.04 -2.22 -5.38
N VAL A 74 -11.57 -2.73 -4.23
CA VAL A 74 -10.22 -3.21 -4.08
C VAL A 74 -10.29 -4.67 -3.63
N THR A 75 -9.61 -5.56 -4.34
CA THR A 75 -9.65 -7.00 -4.08
C THR A 75 -8.27 -7.47 -3.64
N PHE A 76 -8.14 -7.87 -2.38
CA PHE A 76 -6.91 -8.46 -1.87
C PHE A 76 -6.75 -9.88 -2.43
N ILE A 77 -5.53 -10.22 -2.89
CA ILE A 77 -5.26 -11.54 -3.47
C ILE A 77 -4.35 -12.35 -2.55
N ASP A 78 -3.17 -11.82 -2.19
CA ASP A 78 -2.22 -12.56 -1.38
C ASP A 78 -1.19 -11.61 -0.79
N SER A 79 -0.36 -12.12 0.10
CA SER A 79 0.76 -11.38 0.67
C SER A 79 1.97 -12.30 0.84
N TYR A 80 3.16 -11.70 0.81
CA TYR A 80 4.43 -12.44 0.83
C TYR A 80 5.39 -11.72 1.76
N VAL A 81 5.99 -12.47 2.70
CA VAL A 81 6.95 -11.92 3.67
C VAL A 81 8.34 -12.41 3.28
N ASN A 82 9.33 -11.50 3.30
CA ASN A 82 10.69 -11.88 2.98
C ASN A 82 11.31 -12.72 4.09
N GLU A 83 12.43 -13.37 3.77
CA GLU A 83 13.08 -14.32 4.68
C GLU A 83 13.50 -13.65 5.99
N GLU A 84 14.00 -12.41 5.95
CA GLU A 84 14.45 -11.69 7.13
C GLU A 84 13.32 -11.09 7.95
N GLU A 85 12.09 -11.19 7.50
CA GLU A 85 10.93 -10.59 8.16
C GLU A 85 11.08 -9.07 8.34
N THR A 86 11.56 -8.40 7.30
CA THR A 86 11.72 -6.94 7.28
C THR A 86 10.78 -6.26 6.29
N SER A 87 10.20 -7.03 5.38
CA SER A 87 9.25 -6.47 4.39
C SER A 87 8.14 -7.46 4.11
N VAL A 88 6.98 -6.92 3.75
CA VAL A 88 5.83 -7.70 3.30
C VAL A 88 5.31 -7.05 2.02
N THR A 89 4.87 -7.90 1.10
CA THR A 89 4.33 -7.48 -0.19
C THR A 89 2.87 -7.88 -0.27
N ALA A 90 2.01 -6.96 -0.69
CA ALA A 90 0.60 -7.22 -0.92
C ALA A 90 0.33 -7.27 -2.42
N GLU A 91 -0.41 -8.29 -2.83
CA GLU A 91 -0.89 -8.40 -4.21
C GLU A 91 -2.38 -8.14 -4.21
N PHE A 92 -2.84 -7.22 -5.07
CA PHE A 92 -4.26 -6.87 -5.11
C PHE A 92 -4.64 -6.24 -6.44
N HIS A 93 -5.95 -6.23 -6.72
CA HIS A 93 -6.51 -5.52 -7.85
C HIS A 93 -7.27 -4.30 -7.36
N CYS A 94 -7.16 -3.20 -8.09
CA CYS A 94 -7.75 -1.94 -7.71
C CYS A 94 -8.55 -1.37 -8.88
N GLN A 95 -9.87 -1.26 -8.69
CA GLN A 95 -10.71 -0.64 -9.69
C GLN A 95 -10.51 0.87 -9.65
N ILE A 96 -10.30 1.46 -10.82
CA ILE A 96 -10.24 2.91 -10.99
C ILE A 96 -11.53 3.35 -11.66
N LEU A 97 -12.11 4.45 -11.15
CA LEU A 97 -13.42 4.93 -11.61
C LEU A 97 -13.29 5.89 -12.81
N GLN A 98 -12.14 6.59 -12.93
CA GLN A 98 -11.93 7.58 -13.99
C GLN A 98 -10.44 7.69 -14.32
N PRO A 99 -9.98 7.18 -15.46
CA PRO A 99 -10.72 6.38 -16.45
C PRO A 99 -11.08 5.01 -15.91
N VAL A 100 -12.14 4.40 -16.40
CA VAL A 100 -12.58 3.09 -15.91
C VAL A 100 -11.58 2.02 -16.32
N CYS A 101 -10.95 1.42 -15.32
CA CYS A 101 -9.98 0.33 -15.54
C CYS A 101 -9.74 -0.41 -14.23
N VAL A 102 -8.98 -1.51 -14.30
CA VAL A 102 -8.54 -2.25 -13.13
C VAL A 102 -7.02 -2.32 -13.16
N LEU A 103 -6.39 -1.86 -12.09
CA LEU A 103 -4.94 -1.95 -11.95
C LEU A 103 -4.60 -3.22 -11.18
N ARG A 104 -3.57 -3.91 -11.65
CA ARG A 104 -3.01 -5.10 -10.99
C ARG A 104 -1.75 -4.63 -10.28
N ILE A 105 -1.78 -4.65 -8.95
CA ILE A 105 -0.81 -3.94 -8.14
C ILE A 105 -0.07 -4.89 -7.20
N ILE A 106 1.22 -4.65 -7.06
CA ILE A 106 2.06 -5.23 -6.03
C ILE A 106 2.62 -4.06 -5.21
N ASP A 107 2.33 -4.03 -3.92
CA ASP A 107 2.89 -3.03 -3.00
C ASP A 107 3.82 -3.69 -2.03
N ARG A 108 5.05 -3.19 -1.93
CA ARG A 108 6.03 -3.67 -0.97
C ARG A 108 6.16 -2.68 0.17
N PHE A 109 6.09 -3.19 1.40
CA PHE A 109 6.19 -2.39 2.62
C PHE A 109 7.41 -2.85 3.42
N LYS A 110 8.31 -1.93 3.76
CA LYS A 110 9.36 -2.18 4.74
C LYS A 110 8.86 -1.73 6.10
N ILE A 111 9.07 -2.58 7.11
CA ILE A 111 8.47 -2.41 8.43
C ILE A 111 9.59 -2.29 9.45
N ASN A 112 9.47 -1.33 10.38
CA ASN A 112 10.41 -1.20 11.48
C ASN A 112 9.99 -2.10 12.65
N GLU A 113 10.78 -2.10 13.72
CA GLU A 113 10.54 -2.97 14.87
C GLU A 113 9.27 -2.62 15.62
N GLU A 114 8.76 -1.41 15.45
CA GLU A 114 7.50 -0.97 16.07
C GLU A 114 6.27 -1.35 15.25
N GLY A 115 6.46 -2.03 14.11
CA GLY A 115 5.35 -2.39 13.24
C GLY A 115 4.86 -1.24 12.36
N LYS A 116 5.67 -0.21 12.19
CA LYS A 116 5.32 0.93 11.32
C LYS A 116 5.94 0.76 9.95
N ILE A 117 5.23 1.24 8.93
CA ILE A 117 5.72 1.23 7.56
C ILE A 117 6.71 2.38 7.39
N ILE A 118 7.95 2.06 7.07
CA ILE A 118 9.01 3.06 6.85
C ILE A 118 9.26 3.32 5.38
N GLU A 119 8.86 2.38 4.50
CA GLU A 119 8.98 2.56 3.06
C GLU A 119 7.90 1.76 2.38
N GLN A 120 7.30 2.33 1.35
CA GLN A 120 6.32 1.66 0.50
C GLN A 120 6.65 1.93 -0.95
N GLU A 121 6.57 0.91 -1.78
CA GLU A 121 6.71 1.07 -3.23
C GLU A 121 5.59 0.33 -3.93
N ASN A 122 4.90 1.04 -4.83
CA ASN A 122 3.87 0.46 -5.69
C ASN A 122 4.50 0.01 -7.00
N PHE A 123 4.15 -1.19 -7.43
CA PHE A 123 4.59 -1.74 -8.71
C PHE A 123 3.36 -2.08 -9.53
N PHE A 124 3.13 -1.35 -10.59
CA PHE A 124 2.05 -1.65 -11.53
C PHE A 124 2.29 -0.89 -12.83
N ASP A 125 1.59 -1.33 -13.86
CA ASP A 125 1.61 -0.64 -15.14
C ASP A 125 0.64 0.55 -15.07
N PRO A 126 1.11 1.80 -15.15
CA PRO A 126 0.23 2.97 -15.03
C PRO A 126 -0.50 3.31 -16.32
N ARG A 127 -0.17 2.67 -17.45
CA ARG A 127 -0.74 3.03 -18.76
C ARG A 127 -2.27 2.98 -18.82
N PRO A 128 -2.95 2.02 -18.15
CA PRO A 128 -4.41 2.07 -18.14
C PRO A 128 -4.99 3.38 -17.60
N VAL A 129 -4.24 4.08 -16.75
CA VAL A 129 -4.64 5.38 -16.20
C VAL A 129 -4.07 6.53 -17.01
N THR A 130 -2.79 6.46 -17.39
CA THR A 130 -2.08 7.59 -18.02
C THR A 130 -2.28 7.65 -19.52
N ASN A 131 -2.60 6.53 -20.15
CA ASN A 131 -2.76 6.44 -21.61
C ASN A 131 -3.92 5.49 -21.93
N PRO A 132 -5.13 5.84 -21.51
CA PRO A 132 -6.31 4.98 -21.75
C PRO A 132 -6.75 5.01 -23.24
#